data_b5f4a79582067211841c1e6fd37ebc29
#
_entry.id   b5f4a79582067211841c1e6fd37ebc29
#
_cell.length_a   1.000
_cell.length_b   1.000
_cell.length_c   1.000
_cell.angle_alpha   90.00
_cell.angle_beta   90.00
_cell.angle_gamma   90.00
#
_symmetry.space_group_name_H-M   'P 1'
#
loop_
_entity.id
_entity.type
_entity.pdbx_description
1 polymer ?
#
loop_
_entity_poly.entity_id
_entity_poly.type
_entity_poly.pdbx_seq_one_letter_code
_entity_poly.pdbx_strand_id
1 'polypeptide(L)'
;MHKLNFYFIDDFDKDHIKNLPKNIAIIYRNYDQKHNEQDILSMKKFCVTIRKKFYLANNIHLVEKLRLDGAYIPSFNKNLFITRLKTKNFTLLGSAHNIKEINQKIRQKVDYLFISPIFKVTKKKDFLGMVRFNILSQKFNRNIVALGGINKDNLRMIKNTKNYSFASISYIKNIIK
;
A
#
# COMPACT_ATOMS: atom_id res chain seq x y z
N MET A 1 -4.30 -3.62 19.05
CA MET A 1 -4.39 -2.63 17.95
C MET A 1 -4.51 -3.40 16.64
N HIS A 2 -5.61 -3.25 15.90
CA HIS A 2 -5.76 -3.95 14.61
C HIS A 2 -4.78 -3.40 13.59
N LYS A 3 -3.94 -4.28 13.02
CA LYS A 3 -2.98 -3.90 11.97
C LYS A 3 -3.72 -3.44 10.71
N LEU A 4 -3.23 -2.37 10.09
CA LEU A 4 -3.79 -1.80 8.88
C LEU A 4 -3.44 -2.69 7.68
N ASN A 5 -4.42 -3.05 6.88
CA ASN A 5 -4.27 -3.71 5.58
C ASN A 5 -4.58 -2.73 4.46
N PHE A 6 -4.19 -3.05 3.23
CA PHE A 6 -4.25 -2.08 2.14
C PHE A 6 -4.89 -2.69 0.89
N TYR A 7 -5.78 -1.93 0.27
CA TYR A 7 -6.42 -2.26 -0.98
C TYR A 7 -5.96 -1.31 -2.08
N PHE A 8 -5.34 -1.86 -3.13
CA PHE A 8 -5.02 -1.11 -4.33
C PHE A 8 -6.20 -1.09 -5.28
N ILE A 9 -6.59 0.08 -5.69
CA ILE A 9 -7.66 0.32 -6.66
C ILE A 9 -7.15 1.21 -7.79
N ASP A 10 -7.67 1.02 -8.98
CA ASP A 10 -7.51 1.84 -10.18
C ASP A 10 -8.83 2.50 -10.60
N ASP A 11 -9.94 1.98 -10.09
CA ASP A 11 -11.28 2.56 -10.17
C ASP A 11 -11.88 2.72 -8.77
N PHE A 12 -12.75 3.73 -8.58
CA PHE A 12 -13.28 4.11 -7.27
C PHE A 12 -14.75 3.73 -7.12
N ASP A 13 -15.00 2.46 -6.83
CA ASP A 13 -16.33 1.92 -6.50
C ASP A 13 -16.69 2.22 -5.03
N LYS A 14 -17.58 3.20 -4.83
CA LYS A 14 -18.00 3.66 -3.50
C LYS A 14 -18.73 2.57 -2.71
N ASP A 15 -19.59 1.80 -3.35
CA ASP A 15 -20.41 0.78 -2.68
C ASP A 15 -19.54 -0.37 -2.22
N HIS A 16 -18.61 -0.81 -3.07
CA HIS A 16 -17.61 -1.80 -2.69
C HIS A 16 -16.74 -1.31 -1.52
N ILE A 17 -16.19 -0.09 -1.60
CA ILE A 17 -15.31 0.47 -0.58
C ILE A 17 -16.02 0.65 0.77
N LYS A 18 -17.29 1.06 0.76
CA LYS A 18 -18.11 1.23 1.98
C LYS A 18 -18.25 -0.07 2.77
N ASN A 19 -18.39 -1.19 2.07
CA ASN A 19 -18.62 -2.50 2.68
C ASN A 19 -17.34 -3.20 3.15
N LEU A 20 -16.15 -2.67 2.82
CA LEU A 20 -14.87 -3.24 3.27
C LEU A 20 -14.67 -3.15 4.79
N PRO A 21 -13.99 -4.11 5.43
CA PRO A 21 -13.61 -4.05 6.84
C PRO A 21 -12.91 -2.72 7.21
N LYS A 22 -13.17 -2.21 8.43
CA LYS A 22 -12.66 -0.91 8.89
C LYS A 22 -11.13 -0.79 8.86
N ASN A 23 -10.41 -1.89 9.02
CA ASN A 23 -8.93 -1.93 9.02
C ASN A 23 -8.31 -2.01 7.63
N ILE A 24 -9.08 -1.79 6.55
CA ILE A 24 -8.57 -1.72 5.19
C ILE A 24 -8.48 -0.25 4.76
N ALA A 25 -7.26 0.18 4.45
CA ALA A 25 -6.95 1.47 3.86
C ALA A 25 -6.94 1.38 2.33
N ILE A 26 -7.29 2.47 1.67
CA ILE A 26 -7.40 2.55 0.21
C ILE A 26 -6.14 3.21 -0.36
N ILE A 27 -5.55 2.58 -1.38
CA ILE A 27 -4.47 3.15 -2.20
C ILE A 27 -4.99 3.29 -3.63
N TYR A 28 -5.29 4.53 -4.04
CA TYR A 28 -5.66 4.81 -5.42
C TYR A 28 -4.42 4.86 -6.29
N ARG A 29 -4.34 3.95 -7.26
CA ARG A 29 -3.19 3.74 -8.12
C ARG A 29 -3.62 3.59 -9.57
N ASN A 30 -3.85 4.71 -10.23
CA ASN A 30 -4.06 4.77 -11.67
C ASN A 30 -2.93 5.61 -12.28
N TYR A 31 -2.03 4.98 -13.05
CA TYR A 31 -0.90 5.66 -13.71
C TYR A 31 -1.23 6.10 -15.14
N ASP A 32 -2.29 5.56 -15.71
CA ASP A 32 -2.67 5.78 -17.12
C ASP A 32 -3.49 7.06 -17.30
N GLN A 33 -4.08 7.56 -16.23
CA GLN A 33 -4.89 8.79 -16.24
C GLN A 33 -4.21 9.91 -15.46
N LYS A 34 -4.32 11.16 -15.97
CA LYS A 34 -4.00 12.34 -15.17
C LYS A 34 -5.00 12.40 -14.02
N HIS A 35 -4.49 12.44 -12.79
CA HIS A 35 -5.33 12.61 -11.61
C HIS A 35 -6.03 13.97 -11.67
N ASN A 36 -7.34 13.97 -11.87
CA ASN A 36 -8.16 15.16 -11.70
C ASN A 36 -8.27 15.50 -10.21
N GLU A 37 -7.96 16.73 -9.85
CA GLU A 37 -7.96 17.18 -8.46
C GLU A 37 -9.33 17.06 -7.80
N GLN A 38 -10.39 17.38 -8.54
CA GLN A 38 -11.76 17.30 -8.04
C GLN A 38 -12.19 15.86 -7.73
N ASP A 39 -11.79 14.92 -8.58
CA ASP A 39 -12.08 13.49 -8.36
C ASP A 39 -11.38 12.98 -7.12
N ILE A 40 -10.08 13.29 -6.96
CA ILE A 40 -9.31 12.90 -5.77
C ILE A 40 -9.89 13.53 -4.50
N LEU A 41 -10.32 14.79 -4.55
CA LEU A 41 -10.98 15.44 -3.43
C LEU A 41 -12.31 14.77 -3.07
N SER A 42 -13.10 14.37 -4.07
CA SER A 42 -14.35 13.62 -3.88
C SER A 42 -14.08 12.26 -3.21
N MET A 43 -13.09 11.51 -3.69
CA MET A 43 -12.65 10.23 -3.11
C MET A 43 -12.21 10.42 -1.65
N LYS A 44 -11.41 11.45 -1.36
CA LYS A 44 -10.99 11.80 0.01
C LYS A 44 -12.20 12.05 0.90
N LYS A 45 -13.12 12.93 0.50
CA LYS A 45 -14.32 13.27 1.28
C LYS A 45 -15.11 12.00 1.62
N PHE A 46 -15.33 11.13 0.63
CA PHE A 46 -16.00 9.86 0.85
C PHE A 46 -15.27 8.97 1.85
N CYS A 47 -13.96 8.78 1.70
CA CYS A 47 -13.16 7.97 2.63
C CYS A 47 -13.21 8.53 4.07
N VAL A 48 -13.20 9.85 4.25
CA VAL A 48 -13.35 10.50 5.56
C VAL A 48 -14.71 10.16 6.17
N THR A 49 -15.80 10.27 5.40
CA THR A 49 -17.16 9.95 5.88
C THR A 49 -17.27 8.53 6.42
N ILE A 50 -16.63 7.56 5.77
CA ILE A 50 -16.64 6.15 6.19
C ILE A 50 -15.44 5.77 7.07
N ARG A 51 -14.66 6.74 7.55
CA ARG A 51 -13.49 6.58 8.44
C ARG A 51 -12.42 5.64 7.90
N LYS A 52 -12.14 5.70 6.60
CA LYS A 52 -11.05 4.96 5.94
C LYS A 52 -9.90 5.88 5.61
N LYS A 53 -8.67 5.35 5.75
CA LYS A 53 -7.45 6.02 5.28
C LYS A 53 -7.38 5.97 3.76
N PHE A 54 -7.00 7.10 3.15
CA PHE A 54 -6.90 7.26 1.70
C PHE A 54 -5.52 7.76 1.28
N TYR A 55 -4.87 6.99 0.42
CA TYR A 55 -3.52 7.23 -0.09
C TYR A 55 -3.55 7.35 -1.61
N LEU A 56 -2.76 8.28 -2.16
CA LEU A 56 -2.59 8.45 -3.60
C LEU A 56 -1.22 7.97 -4.04
N ALA A 57 -1.16 7.25 -5.16
CA ALA A 57 0.09 6.74 -5.70
C ALA A 57 0.82 7.80 -6.50
N ASN A 58 2.11 7.99 -6.16
CA ASN A 58 3.13 8.70 -6.94
C ASN A 58 2.83 10.17 -7.33
N ASN A 59 1.83 10.81 -6.74
CA ASN A 59 1.53 12.21 -6.95
C ASN A 59 1.59 12.99 -5.63
N ILE A 60 2.82 13.31 -5.21
CA ILE A 60 3.09 13.89 -3.89
C ILE A 60 2.54 15.31 -3.79
N HIS A 61 2.68 16.10 -4.84
CA HIS A 61 2.16 17.47 -4.88
C HIS A 61 0.65 17.49 -4.59
N LEU A 62 -0.13 16.61 -5.25
CA LEU A 62 -1.57 16.55 -5.04
C LEU A 62 -1.93 16.00 -3.65
N VAL A 63 -1.14 15.06 -3.12
CA VAL A 63 -1.31 14.56 -1.75
C VAL A 63 -1.16 15.66 -0.73
N GLU A 64 -0.17 16.53 -0.86
CA GLU A 64 0.05 17.68 0.04
C GLU A 64 -1.04 18.73 -0.12
N LYS A 65 -1.29 19.15 -1.36
CA LYS A 65 -2.30 20.17 -1.69
C LYS A 65 -3.66 19.81 -1.11
N LEU A 66 -4.07 18.55 -1.24
CA LEU A 66 -5.35 18.05 -0.75
C LEU A 66 -5.29 17.52 0.70
N ARG A 67 -4.14 17.54 1.36
CA ARG A 67 -3.94 17.03 2.72
C ARG A 67 -4.50 15.61 2.88
N LEU A 68 -4.11 14.70 1.99
CA LEU A 68 -4.48 13.28 2.08
C LEU A 68 -3.77 12.62 3.28
N ASP A 69 -4.16 11.40 3.65
CA ASP A 69 -3.50 10.66 4.74
C ASP A 69 -2.04 10.32 4.44
N GLY A 70 -1.64 10.32 3.16
CA GLY A 70 -0.27 10.11 2.74
C GLY A 70 -0.16 9.68 1.27
N ALA A 71 1.06 9.29 0.89
CA ALA A 71 1.41 8.89 -0.47
C ALA A 71 1.93 7.46 -0.53
N TYR A 72 1.61 6.76 -1.63
CA TYR A 72 2.25 5.51 -1.99
C TYR A 72 3.35 5.75 -3.04
N ILE A 73 4.57 5.35 -2.72
CA ILE A 73 5.78 5.54 -3.51
C ILE A 73 6.18 4.21 -4.16
N PRO A 74 5.98 4.04 -5.46
CA PRO A 74 6.32 2.79 -6.15
C PRO A 74 7.84 2.54 -6.15
N SER A 75 8.23 1.30 -6.43
CA SER A 75 9.63 0.86 -6.41
C SER A 75 10.53 1.65 -7.36
N PHE A 76 10.01 2.05 -8.53
CA PHE A 76 10.74 2.81 -9.54
C PHE A 76 11.00 4.27 -9.14
N ASN A 77 10.21 4.85 -8.22
CA ASN A 77 10.43 6.22 -7.75
C ASN A 77 11.58 6.25 -6.74
N LYS A 78 12.69 6.88 -7.12
CA LYS A 78 13.93 7.00 -6.34
C LYS A 78 14.12 8.37 -5.70
N ASN A 79 13.16 9.28 -5.82
CA ASN A 79 13.27 10.66 -5.34
C ASN A 79 13.41 10.70 -3.80
N LEU A 80 14.50 11.29 -3.31
CA LEU A 80 14.77 11.43 -1.88
C LEU A 80 14.16 12.70 -1.28
N PHE A 81 13.81 13.71 -2.08
CA PHE A 81 13.19 14.95 -1.58
C PHE A 81 11.81 14.71 -0.92
N ILE A 82 11.19 13.58 -1.18
CA ILE A 82 9.94 13.14 -0.55
C ILE A 82 10.02 13.14 0.99
N THR A 83 11.21 12.95 1.55
CA THR A 83 11.41 12.94 3.01
C THR A 83 11.18 14.31 3.67
N ARG A 84 11.27 15.40 2.93
CA ARG A 84 11.06 16.78 3.43
C ARG A 84 9.59 17.08 3.72
N LEU A 85 8.68 16.30 3.15
CA LEU A 85 7.24 16.50 3.19
C LEU A 85 6.58 15.84 4.41
N LYS A 86 7.38 15.21 5.26
CA LYS A 86 6.88 14.42 6.38
C LYS A 86 6.41 15.31 7.52
N THR A 87 5.12 15.64 7.51
CA THR A 87 4.43 16.26 8.64
C THR A 87 3.95 15.19 9.64
N LYS A 88 3.56 15.62 10.86
CA LYS A 88 3.10 14.72 11.94
C LYS A 88 2.01 13.72 11.54
N ASN A 89 1.17 14.09 10.56
CA ASN A 89 0.01 13.29 10.12
C ASN A 89 0.14 12.69 8.72
N PHE A 90 1.35 12.72 8.13
CA PHE A 90 1.61 12.26 6.78
C PHE A 90 2.28 10.89 6.79
N THR A 91 1.66 9.89 6.17
CA THR A 91 2.20 8.53 6.11
C THR A 91 2.78 8.25 4.72
N LEU A 92 4.04 7.82 4.68
CA LEU A 92 4.68 7.36 3.45
C LEU A 92 4.60 5.83 3.36
N LEU A 93 3.98 5.34 2.30
CA LEU A 93 3.94 3.94 1.92
C LEU A 93 4.95 3.73 0.78
N GLY A 94 5.75 2.68 0.81
CA GLY A 94 6.72 2.42 -0.26
C GLY A 94 6.79 0.95 -0.64
N SER A 95 6.98 0.62 -1.92
CA SER A 95 7.16 -0.77 -2.37
C SER A 95 8.57 -1.08 -2.83
N ALA A 96 8.96 -2.33 -2.65
CA ALA A 96 10.25 -2.87 -3.07
C ALA A 96 10.13 -4.36 -3.46
N HIS A 97 10.98 -4.77 -4.42
CA HIS A 97 11.06 -6.14 -4.94
C HIS A 97 12.37 -6.84 -4.59
N ASN A 98 13.38 -6.08 -4.17
CA ASN A 98 14.72 -6.58 -3.86
C ASN A 98 15.41 -5.70 -2.82
N ILE A 99 16.57 -6.14 -2.34
CA ILE A 99 17.31 -5.45 -1.27
C ILE A 99 17.77 -4.04 -1.65
N LYS A 100 18.08 -3.79 -2.94
CA LYS A 100 18.48 -2.45 -3.41
C LYS A 100 17.31 -1.47 -3.27
N GLU A 101 16.12 -1.89 -3.69
CA GLU A 101 14.90 -1.10 -3.57
C GLU A 101 14.46 -0.92 -2.10
N ILE A 102 14.65 -1.94 -1.25
CA ILE A 102 14.42 -1.82 0.20
C ILE A 102 15.30 -0.73 0.79
N ASN A 103 16.60 -0.74 0.50
CA ASN A 103 17.53 0.28 0.96
C ASN A 103 17.14 1.68 0.46
N GLN A 104 16.65 1.78 -0.78
CA GLN A 104 16.13 3.04 -1.32
C GLN A 104 14.90 3.53 -0.53
N LYS A 105 13.96 2.64 -0.18
CA LYS A 105 12.77 2.98 0.61
C LYS A 105 13.14 3.35 2.05
N ILE A 106 14.17 2.74 2.63
CA ILE A 106 14.73 3.12 3.94
C ILE A 106 15.25 4.58 3.89
N ARG A 107 16.02 4.94 2.85
CA ARG A 107 16.50 6.32 2.63
C ARG A 107 15.35 7.30 2.42
N GLN A 108 14.27 6.88 1.77
CA GLN A 108 13.03 7.66 1.61
C GLN A 108 12.21 7.76 2.90
N LYS A 109 12.64 7.10 3.99
CA LYS A 109 11.99 7.12 5.32
C LYS A 109 10.51 6.71 5.27
N VAL A 110 10.15 5.70 4.44
CA VAL A 110 8.78 5.21 4.38
C VAL A 110 8.34 4.62 5.72
N ASP A 111 7.06 4.76 6.08
CA ASP A 111 6.49 4.24 7.32
C ASP A 111 6.04 2.79 7.18
N TYR A 112 5.60 2.42 5.97
CA TYR A 112 5.21 1.06 5.60
C TYR A 112 5.99 0.63 4.36
N LEU A 113 6.62 -0.55 4.44
CA LEU A 113 7.35 -1.15 3.32
C LEU A 113 6.58 -2.34 2.76
N PHE A 114 6.12 -2.22 1.54
CA PHE A 114 5.44 -3.27 0.79
C PHE A 114 6.48 -4.12 0.06
N ILE A 115 6.60 -5.39 0.41
CA ILE A 115 7.53 -6.34 -0.23
C ILE A 115 6.74 -7.24 -1.16
N SER A 116 7.15 -7.32 -2.44
CA SER A 116 6.37 -7.95 -3.52
C SER A 116 7.26 -8.57 -4.60
N PRO A 117 6.81 -9.64 -5.28
CA PRO A 117 5.64 -10.45 -4.91
C PRO A 117 6.01 -11.50 -3.86
N ILE A 118 5.16 -11.69 -2.85
CA ILE A 118 5.40 -12.69 -1.82
C ILE A 118 5.02 -14.11 -2.29
N PHE A 119 3.93 -14.23 -3.03
CA PHE A 119 3.45 -15.46 -3.65
C PHE A 119 3.40 -15.32 -5.18
N LYS A 120 3.24 -16.45 -5.87
CA LYS A 120 3.16 -16.48 -7.33
C LYS A 120 2.05 -15.56 -7.85
N VAL A 121 2.37 -14.77 -8.87
CA VAL A 121 1.44 -13.90 -9.60
C VAL A 121 1.54 -14.17 -11.09
N THR A 122 0.45 -14.00 -11.82
CA THR A 122 0.37 -14.32 -13.25
C THR A 122 1.42 -13.58 -14.10
N LYS A 123 1.74 -12.34 -13.72
CA LYS A 123 2.63 -11.45 -14.48
C LYS A 123 4.13 -11.61 -14.16
N LYS A 124 4.50 -12.42 -13.16
CA LYS A 124 5.91 -12.62 -12.76
C LYS A 124 6.18 -14.10 -12.51
N LYS A 125 7.28 -14.62 -13.06
CA LYS A 125 7.72 -16.00 -12.83
C LYS A 125 8.25 -16.19 -11.40
N ASP A 126 8.99 -15.21 -10.87
CA ASP A 126 9.65 -15.29 -9.58
C ASP A 126 8.83 -14.62 -8.47
N PHE A 127 8.86 -15.25 -7.30
CA PHE A 127 8.28 -14.74 -6.07
C PHE A 127 9.21 -15.06 -4.87
N LEU A 128 9.05 -14.33 -3.78
CA LEU A 128 9.95 -14.43 -2.64
C LEU A 128 9.72 -15.68 -1.79
N GLY A 129 8.47 -16.07 -1.60
CA GLY A 129 8.09 -17.05 -0.60
C GLY A 129 8.23 -16.52 0.84
N MET A 130 7.68 -17.26 1.80
CA MET A 130 7.61 -16.84 3.21
C MET A 130 8.99 -16.71 3.87
N VAL A 131 9.92 -17.62 3.54
CA VAL A 131 11.26 -17.63 4.16
C VAL A 131 12.02 -16.35 3.80
N ARG A 132 12.13 -16.03 2.51
CA ARG A 132 12.82 -14.82 2.05
C ARG A 132 12.12 -13.55 2.53
N PHE A 133 10.77 -13.54 2.54
CA PHE A 133 9.99 -12.45 3.08
C PHE A 133 10.33 -12.18 4.55
N ASN A 134 10.41 -13.22 5.39
CA ASN A 134 10.75 -13.08 6.81
C ASN A 134 12.17 -12.55 7.00
N ILE A 135 13.15 -13.06 6.23
CA ILE A 135 14.54 -12.59 6.29
C ILE A 135 14.63 -11.10 5.92
N LEU A 136 13.96 -10.69 4.83
CA LEU A 136 13.95 -9.29 4.40
C LEU A 136 13.21 -8.38 5.40
N SER A 137 12.16 -8.90 6.02
CA SER A 137 11.38 -8.18 7.02
C SER A 137 12.21 -7.81 8.25
N GLN A 138 13.18 -8.64 8.64
CA GLN A 138 14.05 -8.37 9.79
C GLN A 138 14.99 -7.18 9.56
N LYS A 139 15.31 -6.86 8.30
CA LYS A 139 16.19 -5.74 7.94
C LYS A 139 15.50 -4.36 8.01
N PHE A 140 14.19 -4.34 8.16
CA PHE A 140 13.42 -3.11 8.20
C PHE A 140 12.70 -2.96 9.54
N ASN A 141 13.14 -2.04 10.37
CA ASN A 141 12.62 -1.85 11.73
C ASN A 141 11.34 -0.99 11.75
N ARG A 142 10.43 -1.19 10.80
CA ARG A 142 9.13 -0.49 10.70
C ARG A 142 8.05 -1.46 10.21
N ASN A 143 6.91 -0.92 9.82
CA ASN A 143 5.78 -1.74 9.36
C ASN A 143 6.05 -2.37 7.99
N ILE A 144 6.04 -3.69 7.94
CA ILE A 144 6.15 -4.47 6.70
C ILE A 144 4.75 -4.89 6.24
N VAL A 145 4.54 -4.83 4.93
CA VAL A 145 3.29 -5.24 4.30
C VAL A 145 3.59 -6.29 3.23
N ALA A 146 3.01 -7.45 3.35
CA ALA A 146 3.08 -8.50 2.33
C ALA A 146 2.22 -8.10 1.12
N LEU A 147 2.78 -8.16 -0.10
CA LEU A 147 2.06 -7.82 -1.32
C LEU A 147 2.34 -8.84 -2.43
N GLY A 148 1.32 -9.15 -3.21
CA GLY A 148 1.41 -9.98 -4.43
C GLY A 148 1.09 -11.46 -4.21
N GLY A 149 0.13 -11.96 -5.00
CA GLY A 149 -0.31 -13.35 -5.01
C GLY A 149 -1.10 -13.80 -3.78
N ILE A 150 -1.59 -12.85 -2.97
CA ILE A 150 -2.37 -13.16 -1.76
C ILE A 150 -3.78 -13.60 -2.14
N ASN A 151 -4.22 -14.70 -1.53
CA ASN A 151 -5.55 -15.28 -1.67
C ASN A 151 -6.02 -15.88 -0.32
N LYS A 152 -7.21 -16.49 -0.31
CA LYS A 152 -7.81 -17.07 0.90
C LYS A 152 -6.94 -18.19 1.50
N ASP A 153 -6.31 -19.01 0.65
CA ASP A 153 -5.58 -20.22 1.07
C ASP A 153 -4.24 -19.86 1.72
N ASN A 154 -3.52 -18.87 1.18
CA ASN A 154 -2.20 -18.49 1.64
C ASN A 154 -2.18 -17.35 2.68
N LEU A 155 -3.30 -16.68 2.92
CA LEU A 155 -3.41 -15.60 3.89
C LEU A 155 -3.02 -16.04 5.32
N ARG A 156 -3.30 -17.30 5.70
CA ARG A 156 -2.92 -17.86 7.00
C ARG A 156 -1.40 -17.82 7.25
N MET A 157 -0.60 -18.03 6.20
CA MET A 157 0.86 -18.00 6.29
C MET A 157 1.36 -16.60 6.70
N ILE A 158 0.72 -15.53 6.19
CA ILE A 158 1.05 -14.15 6.55
C ILE A 158 0.61 -13.86 7.99
N LYS A 159 -0.55 -14.35 8.41
CA LYS A 159 -1.10 -14.16 9.76
C LYS A 159 -0.17 -14.65 10.86
N ASN A 160 0.59 -15.70 10.58
CA ASN A 160 1.53 -16.29 11.53
C ASN A 160 2.88 -15.54 11.62
N THR A 161 3.06 -14.45 10.87
CA THR A 161 4.26 -13.63 10.95
C THR A 161 4.12 -12.51 11.98
N LYS A 162 5.25 -12.06 12.57
CA LYS A 162 5.26 -10.91 13.49
C LYS A 162 4.72 -9.62 12.85
N ASN A 163 4.85 -9.49 11.53
CA ASN A 163 4.48 -8.31 10.74
C ASN A 163 3.25 -8.57 9.88
N TYR A 164 2.15 -8.91 10.55
CA TYR A 164 0.89 -9.24 9.96
C TYR A 164 0.14 -8.02 9.39
N SER A 165 0.60 -7.53 8.25
CA SER A 165 -0.15 -6.62 7.38
C SER A 165 -0.03 -7.10 5.95
N PHE A 166 -1.07 -6.96 5.16
CA PHE A 166 -1.05 -7.34 3.76
C PHE A 166 -1.71 -6.29 2.87
N ALA A 167 -1.38 -6.35 1.59
CA ALA A 167 -2.02 -5.57 0.56
C ALA A 167 -2.40 -6.47 -0.62
N SER A 168 -3.57 -6.25 -1.18
CA SER A 168 -4.04 -7.03 -2.33
C SER A 168 -4.93 -6.19 -3.23
N ILE A 169 -5.07 -6.63 -4.48
CA ILE A 169 -6.09 -6.18 -5.43
C ILE A 169 -7.20 -7.24 -5.46
N SER A 170 -6.94 -8.37 -6.06
CA SER A 170 -7.94 -9.40 -6.35
C SER A 170 -8.58 -10.02 -5.11
N TYR A 171 -7.78 -10.32 -4.07
CA TYR A 171 -8.31 -10.93 -2.86
C TYR A 171 -9.30 -10.00 -2.15
N ILE A 172 -8.94 -8.71 -1.96
CA ILE A 172 -9.83 -7.76 -1.30
C ILE A 172 -11.05 -7.44 -2.16
N LYS A 173 -10.88 -7.35 -3.49
CA LYS A 173 -12.01 -7.18 -4.42
C LYS A 173 -13.08 -8.28 -4.27
N ASN A 174 -12.66 -9.50 -3.93
CA ASN A 174 -13.53 -10.67 -3.85
C ASN A 174 -14.05 -10.98 -2.43
N ILE A 175 -13.67 -10.22 -1.40
CA ILE A 175 -14.13 -10.47 -0.01
C ILE A 175 -15.64 -10.19 0.15
N ILE A 176 -16.23 -9.34 -0.70
CA ILE A 176 -17.59 -8.83 -0.57
C ILE A 176 -18.52 -9.39 -1.67
N LYS A 177 -18.05 -10.36 -2.42
CA LYS A 177 -18.93 -11.07 -3.38
C LYS A 177 -19.79 -12.10 -2.70
#